data_24d7abacfdc54e7405db5ac0999663e8
#
_entry.id   24d7abacfdc54e7405db5ac0999663e8
#
_cell.length_a   1.000
_cell.length_b   1.000
_cell.length_c   1.000
_cell.angle_alpha   90.00
_cell.angle_beta   90.00
_cell.angle_gamma   90.00
#
_symmetry.space_group_name_H-M   'P 1'
#
loop_
_entity.id
_entity.type
_entity.pdbx_description
1 polymer ?
#
loop_
_entity_poly.entity_id
_entity_poly.type
_entity_poly.pdbx_seq_one_letter_code
_entity_poly.pdbx_strand_id
1 'polypeptide(L)'
;MPPLAASSSIGATSSQNVMRFAQMADESGFNAILLQDHIGIPETETYDCFITLGAIAALTKKTRVGTLATPLPLRHPALVAKAMATVDQISGGRAFLTVGAGWIRDDFRWYGLKYERFKTRVRMMREGTKVIKELWTKSPADFNGEFYRLEKACLEPKTIQKPYPPIWVAGVSEEALRVAVEEGNGWFGWKGITPEEFAKRVETVDRLCKERGRPRSEIGNGMHLQVSIALDEGSLKKQAGIWMHNRERKDHHDMISCGTPEYFVDLLEEYVEAGANHINVVFVPVNKAPDQLEIFAQKVSSHFR
;
A
#
# COMPACT_ATOMS: atom_id res chain seq x y z
N MET A 1 2.41 -15.52 12.26
CA MET A 1 2.13 -15.54 10.81
C MET A 1 1.93 -14.13 10.29
N PRO A 2 2.38 -13.81 9.07
CA PRO A 2 2.21 -12.46 8.54
C PRO A 2 0.73 -12.19 8.24
N PRO A 3 0.19 -11.03 8.63
CA PRO A 3 -1.13 -10.60 8.21
C PRO A 3 -1.15 -10.39 6.70
N LEU A 4 -2.15 -10.98 6.03
CA LEU A 4 -2.36 -10.86 4.60
C LEU A 4 -3.29 -9.69 4.29
N ALA A 5 -2.88 -8.85 3.37
CA ALA A 5 -3.69 -7.77 2.83
C ALA A 5 -4.03 -8.06 1.36
N ALA A 6 -5.23 -7.71 0.94
CA ALA A 6 -5.64 -7.73 -0.45
C ALA A 6 -5.73 -6.30 -0.98
N SER A 7 -5.24 -6.09 -2.20
CA SER A 7 -5.49 -4.87 -2.95
C SER A 7 -6.25 -5.21 -4.23
N SER A 8 -7.26 -4.42 -4.53
CA SER A 8 -7.74 -4.32 -5.89
C SER A 8 -6.91 -3.24 -6.58
N SER A 9 -6.21 -3.58 -7.66
CA SER A 9 -5.76 -2.55 -8.58
C SER A 9 -7.03 -1.92 -9.17
N ILE A 10 -7.22 -0.63 -8.94
CA ILE A 10 -8.37 0.14 -9.41
C ILE A 10 -8.14 0.39 -10.90
N GLY A 11 -8.30 -0.62 -11.73
CA GLY A 11 -8.16 -0.50 -13.16
C GLY A 11 -9.21 -1.33 -13.88
N ALA A 12 -9.94 -0.73 -14.81
CA ALA A 12 -10.88 -1.39 -15.74
C ALA A 12 -11.97 -2.26 -15.07
N THR A 13 -12.49 -1.86 -13.90
CA THR A 13 -13.65 -2.54 -13.29
C THR A 13 -14.65 -1.53 -12.74
N SER A 14 -15.93 -1.87 -12.74
CA SER A 14 -16.96 -0.97 -12.21
C SER A 14 -16.77 -0.73 -10.69
N SER A 15 -17.23 0.42 -10.20
CA SER A 15 -17.22 0.73 -8.76
C SER A 15 -17.93 -0.34 -7.93
N GLN A 16 -18.98 -0.96 -8.47
CA GLN A 16 -19.69 -2.07 -7.84
C GLN A 16 -18.78 -3.29 -7.63
N ASN A 17 -17.94 -3.61 -8.61
CA ASN A 17 -16.97 -4.71 -8.49
C ASN A 17 -15.91 -4.41 -7.43
N VAL A 18 -15.48 -3.16 -7.30
CA VAL A 18 -14.55 -2.74 -6.23
C VAL A 18 -15.18 -2.96 -4.86
N MET A 19 -16.47 -2.56 -4.69
CA MET A 19 -17.18 -2.74 -3.43
C MET A 19 -17.41 -4.22 -3.12
N ARG A 20 -17.80 -5.02 -4.10
CA ARG A 20 -17.96 -6.47 -3.97
C ARG A 20 -16.63 -7.14 -3.57
N PHE A 21 -15.54 -6.79 -4.25
CA PHE A 21 -14.21 -7.31 -3.91
C PHE A 21 -13.84 -7.00 -2.45
N ALA A 22 -14.11 -5.79 -1.99
CA ALA A 22 -13.84 -5.39 -0.62
C ALA A 22 -14.64 -6.20 0.41
N GLN A 23 -15.93 -6.45 0.15
CA GLN A 23 -16.77 -7.30 1.00
C GLN A 23 -16.26 -8.75 1.03
N MET A 24 -15.92 -9.32 -0.13
CA MET A 24 -15.36 -10.66 -0.22
C MET A 24 -14.03 -10.77 0.55
N ALA A 25 -13.15 -9.77 0.49
CA ALA A 25 -11.91 -9.74 1.25
C ALA A 25 -12.15 -9.68 2.77
N ASP A 26 -13.12 -8.88 3.21
CA ASP A 26 -13.51 -8.79 4.63
C ASP A 26 -14.07 -10.11 5.15
N GLU A 27 -14.92 -10.78 4.37
CA GLU A 27 -15.52 -12.07 4.68
C GLU A 27 -14.50 -13.21 4.67
N SER A 28 -13.56 -13.16 3.74
CA SER A 28 -12.48 -14.16 3.58
C SER A 28 -11.35 -14.02 4.62
N GLY A 29 -11.39 -13.03 5.50
CA GLY A 29 -10.45 -12.87 6.61
C GLY A 29 -9.11 -12.26 6.21
N PHE A 30 -9.05 -11.49 5.13
CA PHE A 30 -7.90 -10.61 4.88
C PHE A 30 -7.79 -9.53 5.96
N ASN A 31 -6.57 -9.23 6.39
CA ASN A 31 -6.32 -8.28 7.47
C ASN A 31 -6.44 -6.81 7.04
N ALA A 32 -6.21 -6.52 5.75
CA ALA A 32 -6.31 -5.18 5.20
C ALA A 32 -6.79 -5.19 3.74
N ILE A 33 -7.46 -4.11 3.36
CA ILE A 33 -7.77 -3.73 1.98
C ILE A 33 -7.04 -2.42 1.71
N LEU A 34 -6.11 -2.44 0.75
CA LEU A 34 -5.27 -1.30 0.45
C LEU A 34 -5.53 -0.84 -0.99
N LEU A 35 -5.71 0.45 -1.20
CA LEU A 35 -5.94 1.05 -2.50
C LEU A 35 -4.73 1.86 -2.98
N GLN A 36 -4.46 1.79 -4.26
CA GLN A 36 -3.49 2.68 -4.91
C GLN A 36 -4.10 4.09 -5.04
N ASP A 37 -3.26 5.10 -4.92
CA ASP A 37 -3.68 6.50 -5.04
C ASP A 37 -3.00 7.13 -6.26
N HIS A 38 -3.77 7.25 -7.34
CA HIS A 38 -3.39 7.90 -8.59
C HIS A 38 -4.49 8.89 -8.99
N ILE A 39 -4.13 10.01 -9.60
CA ILE A 39 -5.12 10.91 -10.21
C ILE A 39 -5.60 10.31 -11.53
N GLY A 40 -4.69 9.72 -12.31
CA GLY A 40 -5.02 9.02 -13.52
C GLY A 40 -3.89 8.14 -14.02
N ILE A 41 -4.24 7.00 -14.61
CA ILE A 41 -3.32 6.09 -15.29
C ILE A 41 -3.83 5.92 -16.72
N PRO A 42 -2.95 5.97 -17.77
CA PRO A 42 -3.39 5.79 -19.14
C PRO A 42 -4.21 4.52 -19.32
N GLU A 43 -5.29 4.64 -20.10
CA GLU A 43 -6.14 3.50 -20.50
C GLU A 43 -6.72 2.70 -19.31
N THR A 44 -6.75 3.32 -18.10
CA THR A 44 -7.20 2.66 -16.88
C THR A 44 -8.22 3.53 -16.17
N GLU A 45 -9.39 3.00 -15.87
CA GLU A 45 -10.36 3.67 -14.99
C GLU A 45 -9.79 3.67 -13.57
N THR A 46 -9.61 4.86 -13.00
CA THR A 46 -9.17 5.05 -11.62
C THR A 46 -10.21 5.85 -10.85
N TYR A 47 -10.62 5.34 -9.69
CA TYR A 47 -11.48 6.08 -8.77
C TYR A 47 -10.64 6.83 -7.75
N ASP A 48 -11.14 7.97 -7.26
CA ASP A 48 -10.44 8.66 -6.16
C ASP A 48 -10.28 7.73 -4.96
N CYS A 49 -9.03 7.61 -4.50
CA CYS A 49 -8.64 6.66 -3.46
C CYS A 49 -9.42 6.91 -2.16
N PHE A 50 -9.51 8.15 -1.69
CA PHE A 50 -10.08 8.45 -0.38
C PHE A 50 -11.61 8.37 -0.37
N ILE A 51 -12.27 8.76 -1.46
CA ILE A 51 -13.73 8.59 -1.61
C ILE A 51 -14.07 7.09 -1.61
N THR A 52 -13.30 6.30 -2.36
CA THR A 52 -13.49 4.84 -2.43
C THR A 52 -13.19 4.17 -1.08
N LEU A 53 -12.14 4.60 -0.37
CA LEU A 53 -11.84 4.10 0.98
C LEU A 53 -12.95 4.41 1.98
N GLY A 54 -13.59 5.59 1.89
CA GLY A 54 -14.74 5.94 2.72
C GLY A 54 -15.92 4.98 2.50
N ALA A 55 -16.21 4.62 1.25
CA ALA A 55 -17.26 3.65 0.91
C ALA A 55 -16.90 2.24 1.42
N ILE A 56 -15.66 1.77 1.20
CA ILE A 56 -15.19 0.47 1.69
C ILE A 56 -15.21 0.42 3.22
N ALA A 57 -14.81 1.48 3.90
CA ALA A 57 -14.83 1.56 5.36
C ALA A 57 -16.25 1.39 5.94
N ALA A 58 -17.27 1.91 5.26
CA ALA A 58 -18.66 1.77 5.66
C ALA A 58 -19.23 0.36 5.39
N LEU A 59 -18.74 -0.32 4.34
CA LEU A 59 -19.22 -1.64 3.92
C LEU A 59 -18.55 -2.81 4.64
N THR A 60 -17.34 -2.62 5.15
CA THR A 60 -16.54 -3.66 5.82
C THR A 60 -16.60 -3.53 7.34
N LYS A 61 -16.33 -4.64 8.07
CA LYS A 61 -16.46 -4.68 9.53
C LYS A 61 -15.19 -5.06 10.27
N LYS A 62 -14.31 -5.82 9.64
CA LYS A 62 -13.14 -6.44 10.30
C LYS A 62 -11.83 -5.93 9.73
N THR A 63 -11.75 -5.83 8.42
CA THR A 63 -10.53 -5.55 7.66
C THR A 63 -10.09 -4.10 7.86
N ARG A 64 -8.80 -3.87 8.04
CA ARG A 64 -8.21 -2.53 7.97
C ARG A 64 -8.40 -1.97 6.56
N VAL A 65 -8.54 -0.67 6.44
CA VAL A 65 -8.75 0.02 5.16
C VAL A 65 -7.71 1.12 4.99
N GLY A 66 -7.04 1.16 3.86
CA GLY A 66 -5.96 2.12 3.71
C GLY A 66 -5.39 2.23 2.29
N THR A 67 -4.28 2.95 2.20
CA THR A 67 -3.60 3.22 0.92
C THR A 67 -2.34 2.39 0.76
N LEU A 68 -1.96 2.10 -0.50
CA LEU A 68 -0.65 1.55 -0.86
C LEU A 68 -0.28 1.95 -2.31
N ALA A 69 0.26 3.13 -2.50
CA ALA A 69 0.55 4.15 -1.51
C ALA A 69 0.03 5.51 -1.97
N THR A 70 -0.20 6.41 -1.02
CA THR A 70 -0.47 7.83 -1.34
C THR A 70 0.85 8.57 -1.59
N PRO A 71 1.09 9.10 -2.79
CA PRO A 71 2.27 9.90 -3.07
C PRO A 71 2.11 11.31 -2.49
N LEU A 72 2.72 11.58 -1.33
CA LEU A 72 2.59 12.88 -0.66
C LEU A 72 3.05 14.09 -1.50
N PRO A 73 4.02 13.97 -2.44
CA PRO A 73 4.30 15.08 -3.36
C PRO A 73 3.16 15.39 -4.35
N LEU A 74 2.20 14.48 -4.53
CA LEU A 74 1.04 14.64 -5.40
C LEU A 74 -0.16 15.26 -4.68
N ARG A 75 -0.28 15.05 -3.36
CA ARG A 75 -1.39 15.51 -2.53
C ARG A 75 -0.91 16.34 -1.35
N HIS A 76 -1.60 17.44 -1.06
CA HIS A 76 -1.28 18.24 0.13
C HIS A 76 -1.51 17.41 1.40
N PRO A 77 -0.53 17.30 2.32
CA PRO A 77 -0.62 16.41 3.48
C PRO A 77 -1.78 16.73 4.43
N ALA A 78 -2.24 17.98 4.50
CA ALA A 78 -3.41 18.33 5.30
C ALA A 78 -4.71 17.71 4.76
N LEU A 79 -4.85 17.60 3.42
CA LEU A 79 -6.00 16.93 2.80
C LEU A 79 -5.96 15.44 3.07
N VAL A 80 -4.77 14.82 2.98
CA VAL A 80 -4.57 13.41 3.33
C VAL A 80 -4.89 13.16 4.80
N ALA A 81 -4.40 14.01 5.71
CA ALA A 81 -4.69 13.91 7.14
C ALA A 81 -6.20 13.98 7.43
N LYS A 82 -6.90 14.92 6.78
CA LYS A 82 -8.35 15.07 6.95
C LYS A 82 -9.12 13.87 6.41
N ALA A 83 -8.80 13.42 5.19
CA ALA A 83 -9.45 12.28 4.57
C ALA A 83 -9.26 11.00 5.40
N MET A 84 -8.03 10.71 5.82
CA MET A 84 -7.74 9.53 6.63
C MET A 84 -8.33 9.58 8.04
N ALA A 85 -8.41 10.75 8.67
CA ALA A 85 -9.14 10.90 9.93
C ALA A 85 -10.64 10.58 9.76
N THR A 86 -11.22 11.00 8.62
CA THR A 86 -12.61 10.67 8.29
C THR A 86 -12.78 9.17 8.05
N VAL A 87 -11.88 8.53 7.29
CA VAL A 87 -11.89 7.07 7.08
C VAL A 87 -11.75 6.32 8.41
N ASP A 88 -10.90 6.83 9.32
CA ASP A 88 -10.72 6.24 10.65
C ASP A 88 -12.01 6.30 11.48
N GLN A 89 -12.73 7.42 11.44
CA GLN A 89 -14.04 7.57 12.09
C GLN A 89 -15.09 6.65 11.47
N ILE A 90 -15.22 6.61 10.15
CA ILE A 90 -16.21 5.76 9.45
C ILE A 90 -15.93 4.28 9.73
N SER A 91 -14.67 3.87 9.71
CA SER A 91 -14.28 2.48 9.92
C SER A 91 -14.27 2.05 11.39
N GLY A 92 -14.47 2.95 12.36
CA GLY A 92 -14.35 2.62 13.77
C GLY A 92 -12.92 2.30 14.20
N GLY A 93 -11.90 3.00 13.67
CA GLY A 93 -10.50 2.84 14.06
C GLY A 93 -9.74 1.76 13.27
N ARG A 94 -10.13 1.51 12.01
CA ARG A 94 -9.46 0.53 11.13
C ARG A 94 -8.61 1.16 10.02
N ALA A 95 -8.44 2.49 10.01
CA ALA A 95 -7.65 3.18 9.00
C ALA A 95 -6.17 2.79 9.04
N PHE A 96 -5.53 2.80 7.86
CA PHE A 96 -4.12 2.48 7.66
C PHE A 96 -3.57 3.34 6.52
N LEU A 97 -2.53 4.12 6.78
CA LEU A 97 -1.94 5.00 5.76
C LEU A 97 -0.58 4.48 5.30
N THR A 98 -0.43 4.22 4.01
CA THR A 98 0.90 4.07 3.41
C THR A 98 1.20 5.27 2.54
N VAL A 99 2.34 5.91 2.79
CA VAL A 99 2.83 7.05 2.03
C VAL A 99 3.94 6.65 1.08
N GLY A 100 4.08 7.39 -0.04
CA GLY A 100 5.10 7.17 -1.03
C GLY A 100 5.66 8.49 -1.58
N ALA A 101 6.80 8.42 -2.27
CA ALA A 101 7.40 9.56 -2.96
C ALA A 101 6.82 9.82 -4.36
N GLY A 102 5.94 8.93 -4.85
CA GLY A 102 5.42 8.95 -6.21
C GLY A 102 6.45 8.45 -7.24
N TRP A 103 6.01 7.67 -8.20
CA TRP A 103 6.89 7.06 -9.21
C TRP A 103 6.44 7.31 -10.65
N ILE A 104 5.14 7.53 -10.89
CA ILE A 104 4.60 7.82 -12.21
C ILE A 104 4.76 9.32 -12.51
N ARG A 105 5.65 9.64 -13.44
CA ARG A 105 5.91 11.03 -13.84
C ARG A 105 4.67 11.69 -14.44
N ASP A 106 3.89 10.94 -15.21
CA ASP A 106 2.75 11.47 -15.95
C ASP A 106 1.58 11.80 -15.02
N ASP A 107 1.46 11.11 -13.88
CA ASP A 107 0.49 11.41 -12.81
C ASP A 107 0.68 12.82 -12.22
N PHE A 108 1.88 13.37 -12.35
CA PHE A 108 2.16 14.77 -12.00
C PHE A 108 1.99 15.70 -13.20
N ARG A 109 2.62 15.36 -14.32
CA ARG A 109 2.72 16.23 -15.49
C ARG A 109 1.35 16.56 -16.10
N TRP A 110 0.44 15.59 -16.18
CA TRP A 110 -0.88 15.79 -16.79
C TRP A 110 -1.73 16.79 -16.03
N TYR A 111 -1.52 16.92 -14.73
CA TYR A 111 -2.27 17.82 -13.87
C TYR A 111 -1.50 19.09 -13.49
N GLY A 112 -0.44 19.40 -14.21
CA GLY A 112 0.34 20.63 -14.01
C GLY A 112 1.18 20.63 -12.74
N LEU A 113 1.39 19.47 -12.10
CA LEU A 113 2.18 19.33 -10.91
C LEU A 113 3.64 19.09 -11.25
N LYS A 114 4.55 19.65 -10.46
CA LYS A 114 5.98 19.50 -10.68
C LYS A 114 6.46 18.13 -10.23
N TYR A 115 7.07 17.38 -11.15
CA TYR A 115 7.76 16.14 -10.83
C TYR A 115 9.19 16.43 -10.40
N GLU A 116 9.39 16.66 -9.12
CA GLU A 116 10.69 16.95 -8.53
C GLU A 116 11.67 15.77 -8.65
N ARG A 117 12.97 16.02 -8.42
CA ARG A 117 13.98 14.97 -8.34
C ARG A 117 13.63 14.01 -7.19
N PHE A 118 13.99 12.74 -7.33
CA PHE A 118 13.65 11.69 -6.35
C PHE A 118 13.98 12.07 -4.91
N LYS A 119 15.20 12.54 -4.63
CA LYS A 119 15.60 12.96 -3.28
C LYS A 119 14.74 14.10 -2.72
N THR A 120 14.30 15.03 -3.57
CA THR A 120 13.36 16.10 -3.15
C THR A 120 11.99 15.51 -2.82
N ARG A 121 11.47 14.61 -3.65
CA ARG A 121 10.19 13.95 -3.38
C ARG A 121 10.21 13.13 -2.09
N VAL A 122 11.34 12.48 -1.76
CA VAL A 122 11.49 11.77 -0.48
C VAL A 122 11.48 12.75 0.70
N ARG A 123 12.13 13.92 0.58
CA ARG A 123 12.06 14.97 1.62
C ARG A 123 10.63 15.51 1.78
N MET A 124 9.91 15.76 0.67
CA MET A 124 8.50 16.15 0.70
C MET A 124 7.63 15.08 1.39
N MET A 125 7.84 13.80 1.07
CA MET A 125 7.15 12.69 1.73
C MET A 125 7.43 12.66 3.23
N ARG A 126 8.70 12.80 3.65
CA ARG A 126 9.09 12.83 5.06
C ARG A 126 8.43 14.00 5.80
N GLU A 127 8.51 15.19 5.22
CA GLU A 127 7.93 16.39 5.84
C GLU A 127 6.41 16.33 5.88
N GLY A 128 5.77 15.89 4.78
CA GLY A 128 4.32 15.66 4.75
C GLY A 128 3.83 14.64 5.78
N THR A 129 4.63 13.60 6.05
CA THR A 129 4.31 12.63 7.11
C THR A 129 4.31 13.30 8.50
N LYS A 130 5.25 14.22 8.76
CA LYS A 130 5.26 15.00 10.00
C LYS A 130 4.05 15.92 10.12
N VAL A 131 3.70 16.60 9.03
CA VAL A 131 2.49 17.45 8.96
C VAL A 131 1.22 16.66 9.29
N ILE A 132 1.09 15.44 8.75
CA ILE A 132 -0.04 14.56 9.04
C ILE A 132 -0.11 14.23 10.54
N LYS A 133 1.01 13.84 11.14
CA LYS A 133 1.09 13.54 12.58
C LYS A 133 0.74 14.74 13.45
N GLU A 134 1.26 15.94 13.12
CA GLU A 134 0.94 17.17 13.83
C GLU A 134 -0.57 17.43 13.82
N LEU A 135 -1.21 17.35 12.65
CA LEU A 135 -2.64 17.55 12.51
C LEU A 135 -3.49 16.52 13.25
N TRP A 136 -3.02 15.27 13.34
CA TRP A 136 -3.76 14.22 14.06
C TRP A 136 -3.62 14.31 15.58
N THR A 137 -2.51 14.87 16.07
CA THR A 137 -2.19 14.87 17.50
C THR A 137 -2.41 16.21 18.19
N LYS A 138 -2.33 17.34 17.46
CA LYS A 138 -2.44 18.69 18.02
C LYS A 138 -3.64 19.46 17.49
N SER A 139 -4.20 20.35 18.31
CA SER A 139 -5.25 21.31 17.92
C SER A 139 -5.15 22.55 18.85
N PRO A 140 -4.74 23.70 18.36
CA PRO A 140 -4.22 23.96 17.01
C PRO A 140 -2.85 23.31 16.76
N ALA A 141 -2.54 23.06 15.48
CA ALA A 141 -1.26 22.57 15.01
C ALA A 141 -0.49 23.66 14.28
N ASP A 142 0.79 23.79 14.59
CA ASP A 142 1.73 24.66 13.90
C ASP A 142 2.87 23.83 13.31
N PHE A 143 3.29 24.16 12.08
CA PHE A 143 4.41 23.52 11.42
C PHE A 143 5.09 24.50 10.47
N ASN A 144 6.42 24.55 10.50
CA ASN A 144 7.21 25.39 9.61
C ASN A 144 8.35 24.57 9.00
N GLY A 145 8.12 24.03 7.80
CA GLY A 145 9.05 23.19 7.08
C GLY A 145 9.59 23.84 5.81
N GLU A 146 10.30 23.06 5.03
CA GLU A 146 10.83 23.45 3.72
C GLU A 146 9.73 23.51 2.65
N PHE A 147 8.77 22.58 2.70
CA PHE A 147 7.74 22.38 1.67
C PHE A 147 6.33 22.71 2.17
N TYR A 148 6.09 22.59 3.48
CA TYR A 148 4.75 22.76 4.04
C TYR A 148 4.78 23.67 5.27
N ARG A 149 3.70 24.43 5.42
CA ARG A 149 3.50 25.30 6.57
C ARG A 149 2.09 25.16 7.11
N LEU A 150 1.97 25.09 8.43
CA LEU A 150 0.70 25.20 9.16
C LEU A 150 0.78 26.39 10.11
N GLU A 151 -0.32 27.11 10.25
CA GLU A 151 -0.47 28.21 11.19
C GLU A 151 -1.80 28.04 11.91
N LYS A 152 -1.73 27.71 13.20
CA LYS A 152 -2.89 27.47 14.07
C LYS A 152 -3.96 26.57 13.41
N ALA A 153 -3.53 25.58 12.66
CA ALA A 153 -4.41 24.71 11.88
C ALA A 153 -5.20 23.78 12.80
N CYS A 154 -6.51 23.72 12.60
CA CYS A 154 -7.42 22.83 13.32
C CYS A 154 -7.91 21.73 12.37
N LEU A 155 -7.78 20.47 12.80
CA LEU A 155 -8.32 19.32 12.12
C LEU A 155 -9.23 18.55 13.08
N GLU A 156 -10.52 18.57 12.81
CA GLU A 156 -11.55 17.82 13.52
C GLU A 156 -12.48 17.09 12.53
N PRO A 157 -13.01 15.89 12.84
CA PRO A 157 -12.68 15.13 14.04
C PRO A 157 -11.25 14.58 14.01
N LYS A 158 -10.69 14.34 15.19
CA LYS A 158 -9.43 13.60 15.34
C LYS A 158 -9.64 12.12 14.99
N THR A 159 -8.55 11.39 14.83
CA THR A 159 -8.58 9.93 14.64
C THR A 159 -9.08 9.21 15.91
N ILE A 160 -9.77 8.07 15.74
CA ILE A 160 -10.14 7.15 16.83
C ILE A 160 -8.88 6.48 17.36
N GLN A 161 -8.03 5.98 16.47
CA GLN A 161 -6.78 5.32 16.82
C GLN A 161 -5.82 6.29 17.52
N LYS A 162 -5.14 5.84 18.58
CA LYS A 162 -4.20 6.62 19.37
C LYS A 162 -2.80 6.01 19.32
N PRO A 163 -1.74 6.81 19.18
CA PRO A 163 -1.79 8.28 19.00
C PRO A 163 -2.38 8.68 17.64
N TYR A 164 -2.35 7.80 16.64
CA TYR A 164 -2.89 7.98 15.28
C TYR A 164 -2.92 6.64 14.53
N PRO A 165 -3.60 6.54 13.37
CA PRO A 165 -3.55 5.37 12.49
C PRO A 165 -2.11 5.00 12.09
N PRO A 166 -1.75 3.71 11.97
CA PRO A 166 -0.42 3.33 11.54
C PRO A 166 -0.03 3.98 10.20
N ILE A 167 1.20 4.49 10.14
CA ILE A 167 1.78 5.07 8.91
C ILE A 167 2.93 4.18 8.44
N TRP A 168 2.84 3.71 7.21
CA TRP A 168 3.89 2.96 6.56
C TRP A 168 4.47 3.73 5.37
N VAL A 169 5.64 3.32 4.90
CA VAL A 169 6.33 3.96 3.77
C VAL A 169 6.51 2.94 2.66
N ALA A 170 6.05 3.25 1.45
CA ALA A 170 6.32 2.44 0.27
C ALA A 170 7.64 2.87 -0.38
N GLY A 171 8.55 1.91 -0.57
CA GLY A 171 9.82 2.12 -1.25
C GLY A 171 10.91 1.18 -0.78
N VAL A 172 11.94 1.02 -1.64
CA VAL A 172 13.04 0.08 -1.43
C VAL A 172 14.42 0.77 -1.34
N SER A 173 14.48 2.08 -1.58
CA SER A 173 15.72 2.85 -1.43
C SER A 173 16.05 3.10 0.04
N GLU A 174 17.33 3.22 0.35
CA GLU A 174 17.74 3.51 1.74
C GLU A 174 17.11 4.80 2.28
N GLU A 175 16.93 5.83 1.42
CA GLU A 175 16.27 7.07 1.82
C GLU A 175 14.81 6.83 2.24
N ALA A 176 14.07 5.99 1.51
CA ALA A 176 12.69 5.65 1.86
C ALA A 176 12.63 4.80 3.15
N LEU A 177 13.51 3.80 3.28
CA LEU A 177 13.63 2.98 4.50
C LEU A 177 13.98 3.84 5.73
N ARG A 178 14.83 4.85 5.56
CA ARG A 178 15.16 5.82 6.62
C ARG A 178 13.92 6.60 7.06
N VAL A 179 13.07 7.04 6.11
CA VAL A 179 11.78 7.68 6.46
C VAL A 179 10.86 6.71 7.20
N ALA A 180 10.80 5.44 6.80
CA ALA A 180 10.00 4.43 7.50
C ALA A 180 10.45 4.25 8.96
N VAL A 181 11.77 4.19 9.21
CA VAL A 181 12.33 4.05 10.56
C VAL A 181 12.16 5.33 11.38
N GLU A 182 12.27 6.52 10.78
CA GLU A 182 12.15 7.79 11.51
C GLU A 182 10.71 8.22 11.75
N GLU A 183 9.84 8.01 10.78
CA GLU A 183 8.49 8.60 10.78
C GLU A 183 7.36 7.55 10.68
N GLY A 184 7.65 6.31 10.34
CA GLY A 184 6.62 5.28 10.09
C GLY A 184 6.55 4.22 11.18
N ASN A 185 5.68 3.24 10.93
CA ASN A 185 5.53 2.00 11.71
C ASN A 185 5.92 0.77 10.87
N GLY A 186 6.38 0.97 9.64
CA GLY A 186 6.82 -0.08 8.75
C GLY A 186 7.06 0.43 7.34
N TRP A 187 7.45 -0.48 6.47
CA TRP A 187 7.67 -0.22 5.07
C TRP A 187 7.10 -1.33 4.20
N PHE A 188 6.78 -1.00 2.95
CA PHE A 188 6.44 -1.96 1.92
C PHE A 188 7.50 -1.99 0.84
N GLY A 189 8.06 -3.19 0.61
CA GLY A 189 8.78 -3.52 -0.60
C GLY A 189 7.85 -3.52 -1.81
N TRP A 190 8.39 -3.17 -2.96
CA TRP A 190 7.64 -3.09 -4.19
C TRP A 190 7.81 -4.36 -5.02
N LYS A 191 6.80 -4.72 -5.82
CA LYS A 191 6.87 -5.82 -6.79
C LYS A 191 8.19 -5.83 -7.55
N GLY A 192 8.73 -7.03 -7.80
CA GLY A 192 9.95 -7.21 -8.59
C GLY A 192 11.25 -7.28 -7.81
N ILE A 193 11.23 -7.13 -6.49
CA ILE A 193 12.39 -7.51 -5.66
C ILE A 193 12.27 -8.99 -5.27
N THR A 194 13.39 -9.70 -5.31
CA THR A 194 13.42 -11.13 -4.91
C THR A 194 13.42 -11.27 -3.38
N PRO A 195 13.14 -12.47 -2.83
CA PRO A 195 13.27 -12.72 -1.39
C PRO A 195 14.66 -12.33 -0.84
N GLU A 196 15.74 -12.62 -1.55
CA GLU A 196 17.11 -12.26 -1.15
C GLU A 196 17.32 -10.75 -1.15
N GLU A 197 16.77 -10.04 -2.13
CA GLU A 197 16.81 -8.59 -2.17
C GLU A 197 15.95 -7.98 -1.07
N PHE A 198 14.82 -8.61 -0.73
CA PHE A 198 13.99 -8.21 0.40
C PHE A 198 14.73 -8.36 1.72
N ALA A 199 15.40 -9.50 1.96
CA ALA A 199 16.23 -9.73 3.13
C ALA A 199 17.30 -8.64 3.33
N LYS A 200 17.99 -8.21 2.26
CA LYS A 200 18.94 -7.10 2.32
C LYS A 200 18.31 -5.77 2.75
N ARG A 201 17.02 -5.52 2.41
CA ARG A 201 16.29 -4.33 2.89
C ARG A 201 15.93 -4.47 4.37
N VAL A 202 15.56 -5.68 4.81
CA VAL A 202 15.34 -5.95 6.24
C VAL A 202 16.61 -5.67 7.05
N GLU A 203 17.78 -6.15 6.60
CA GLU A 203 19.08 -5.83 7.23
C GLU A 203 19.36 -4.31 7.26
N THR A 204 19.01 -3.60 6.18
CA THR A 204 19.12 -2.14 6.14
C THR A 204 18.24 -1.49 7.19
N VAL A 205 16.98 -1.94 7.34
CA VAL A 205 16.05 -1.45 8.37
C VAL A 205 16.61 -1.74 9.78
N ASP A 206 17.18 -2.93 10.00
CA ASP A 206 17.78 -3.31 11.28
C ASP A 206 18.94 -2.37 11.65
N ARG A 207 19.82 -2.07 10.69
CA ARG A 207 20.90 -1.10 10.85
C ARG A 207 20.38 0.30 11.18
N LEU A 208 19.40 0.78 10.43
CA LEU A 208 18.80 2.09 10.63
C LEU A 208 18.10 2.22 11.99
N CYS A 209 17.44 1.16 12.45
CA CYS A 209 16.85 1.12 13.80
C CYS A 209 17.93 1.27 14.88
N LYS A 210 19.05 0.54 14.75
CA LYS A 210 20.20 0.65 15.68
C LYS A 210 20.79 2.06 15.67
N GLU A 211 20.99 2.65 14.49
CA GLU A 211 21.51 4.03 14.35
C GLU A 211 20.62 5.07 15.05
N ARG A 212 19.30 4.83 15.09
CA ARG A 212 18.29 5.74 15.68
C ARG A 212 17.89 5.39 17.11
N GLY A 213 18.38 4.29 17.66
CA GLY A 213 17.96 3.80 18.96
C GLY A 213 16.48 3.43 19.02
N ARG A 214 15.88 3.06 17.87
CA ARG A 214 14.46 2.70 17.77
C ARG A 214 14.30 1.18 17.92
N PRO A 215 13.35 0.72 18.79
CA PRO A 215 13.08 -0.71 18.90
C PRO A 215 12.69 -1.32 17.54
N ARG A 216 13.37 -2.41 17.16
CA ARG A 216 13.12 -3.08 15.86
C ARG A 216 11.68 -3.59 15.74
N SER A 217 11.09 -4.01 16.85
CA SER A 217 9.70 -4.51 16.93
C SER A 217 8.63 -3.49 16.55
N GLU A 218 8.98 -2.19 16.50
CA GLU A 218 8.06 -1.14 16.10
C GLU A 218 7.95 -0.97 14.58
N ILE A 219 8.83 -1.63 13.80
CA ILE A 219 8.90 -1.48 12.34
C ILE A 219 8.53 -2.78 11.66
N GLY A 220 7.37 -2.76 10.98
CA GLY A 220 6.93 -3.86 10.15
C GLY A 220 7.63 -3.91 8.80
N ASN A 221 7.77 -5.12 8.25
CA ASN A 221 8.31 -5.39 6.92
C ASN A 221 7.21 -5.93 6.03
N GLY A 222 6.78 -5.15 5.06
CA GLY A 222 5.74 -5.54 4.12
C GLY A 222 6.28 -5.84 2.74
N MET A 223 5.71 -6.83 2.07
CA MET A 223 5.94 -7.11 0.66
C MET A 223 4.66 -6.89 -0.15
N HIS A 224 4.77 -6.22 -1.29
CA HIS A 224 3.67 -5.97 -2.21
C HIS A 224 3.88 -6.79 -3.48
N LEU A 225 2.99 -7.75 -3.74
CA LEU A 225 3.03 -8.66 -4.88
C LEU A 225 1.87 -8.41 -5.85
N GLN A 226 2.15 -8.48 -7.14
CA GLN A 226 1.11 -8.66 -8.16
C GLN A 226 1.02 -10.14 -8.51
N VAL A 227 -0.15 -10.71 -8.40
CA VAL A 227 -0.37 -12.15 -8.55
C VAL A 227 -1.42 -12.46 -9.62
N SER A 228 -1.16 -13.50 -10.40
CA SER A 228 -2.13 -14.12 -11.26
C SER A 228 -2.20 -15.61 -10.90
N ILE A 229 -3.27 -16.00 -10.20
CA ILE A 229 -3.45 -17.34 -9.65
C ILE A 229 -4.57 -18.08 -10.37
N ALA A 230 -4.34 -19.36 -10.67
CA ALA A 230 -5.35 -20.28 -11.18
C ALA A 230 -5.14 -21.68 -10.59
N LEU A 231 -6.20 -22.51 -10.60
CA LEU A 231 -6.15 -23.84 -9.98
C LEU A 231 -5.25 -24.82 -10.74
N ASP A 232 -4.99 -24.58 -12.03
CA ASP A 232 -4.18 -25.43 -12.87
C ASP A 232 -3.45 -24.63 -13.95
N GLU A 233 -2.40 -25.22 -14.53
CA GLU A 233 -1.60 -24.58 -15.59
C GLU A 233 -2.39 -24.25 -16.86
N GLY A 234 -3.39 -25.05 -17.23
CA GLY A 234 -4.21 -24.81 -18.41
C GLY A 234 -5.06 -23.54 -18.26
N SER A 235 -5.66 -23.38 -17.10
CA SER A 235 -6.41 -22.17 -16.69
C SER A 235 -5.47 -20.97 -16.58
N LEU A 236 -4.27 -21.16 -16.02
CA LEU A 236 -3.26 -20.11 -15.91
C LEU A 236 -2.80 -19.61 -17.29
N LYS A 237 -2.53 -20.50 -18.24
CA LYS A 237 -2.16 -20.15 -19.63
C LYS A 237 -3.24 -19.32 -20.32
N LYS A 238 -4.52 -19.68 -20.13
CA LYS A 238 -5.67 -18.91 -20.67
C LYS A 238 -5.76 -17.53 -20.05
N GLN A 239 -5.53 -17.43 -18.74
CA GLN A 239 -5.57 -16.18 -17.97
C GLN A 239 -4.36 -15.29 -18.27
N ALA A 240 -3.17 -15.89 -18.36
CA ALA A 240 -1.91 -15.21 -18.63
C ALA A 240 -1.73 -14.82 -20.11
N GLY A 241 -2.49 -15.39 -21.04
CA GLY A 241 -2.36 -15.15 -22.48
C GLY A 241 -2.40 -13.68 -22.89
N ILE A 242 -3.05 -12.84 -22.09
CA ILE A 242 -3.07 -11.37 -22.27
C ILE A 242 -1.78 -10.71 -21.74
N TRP A 243 -1.11 -11.31 -20.74
CA TRP A 243 0.01 -10.69 -20.03
C TRP A 243 1.37 -11.31 -20.36
N MET A 244 1.42 -12.55 -20.84
CA MET A 244 2.67 -13.17 -21.28
C MET A 244 3.28 -12.50 -22.51
N HIS A 245 2.47 -11.85 -23.36
CA HIS A 245 2.94 -11.01 -24.47
C HIS A 245 3.73 -9.77 -24.00
N ASN A 246 3.53 -9.33 -22.74
CA ASN A 246 4.26 -8.21 -22.14
C ASN A 246 5.53 -8.62 -21.37
N ARG A 247 5.81 -9.93 -21.22
CA ARG A 247 7.06 -10.41 -20.59
C ARG A 247 8.35 -10.04 -21.34
N GLU A 248 8.25 -9.70 -22.63
CA GLU A 248 9.41 -9.22 -23.43
C GLU A 248 9.80 -7.77 -23.13
N ARG A 249 8.99 -6.99 -22.40
CA ARG A 249 9.40 -5.68 -21.89
C ARG A 249 10.31 -5.84 -20.69
N LYS A 250 11.60 -5.59 -20.90
CA LYS A 250 12.69 -5.65 -19.92
C LYS A 250 12.62 -4.61 -18.79
N ASP A 251 11.48 -3.99 -18.54
CA ASP A 251 11.31 -3.04 -17.45
C ASP A 251 10.92 -3.81 -16.18
N HIS A 252 11.86 -3.89 -15.23
CA HIS A 252 11.74 -4.57 -13.93
C HIS A 252 10.53 -4.16 -13.06
N HIS A 253 9.69 -3.23 -13.53
CA HIS A 253 8.53 -2.73 -12.80
C HIS A 253 7.24 -3.54 -12.98
N ASP A 254 7.21 -4.52 -13.91
CA ASP A 254 5.99 -5.27 -14.26
C ASP A 254 6.07 -6.77 -13.97
N MET A 255 6.81 -7.18 -12.96
CA MET A 255 6.88 -8.60 -12.60
C MET A 255 5.60 -9.03 -11.87
N ILE A 256 4.72 -9.67 -12.65
CA ILE A 256 3.55 -10.37 -12.11
C ILE A 256 3.97 -11.80 -11.83
N SER A 257 3.78 -12.25 -10.59
CA SER A 257 3.93 -13.65 -10.22
C SER A 257 2.71 -14.43 -10.72
N CYS A 258 2.95 -15.46 -11.55
CA CYS A 258 1.91 -16.29 -12.12
C CYS A 258 2.11 -17.73 -11.66
N GLY A 259 1.08 -18.37 -11.09
CA GLY A 259 1.23 -19.73 -10.59
C GLY A 259 -0.06 -20.36 -10.07
N THR A 260 0.09 -21.63 -9.64
CA THR A 260 -0.93 -22.37 -8.90
C THR A 260 -0.92 -21.99 -7.41
N PRO A 261 -1.89 -22.45 -6.61
CA PRO A 261 -1.86 -22.22 -5.16
C PRO A 261 -0.57 -22.67 -4.48
N GLU A 262 -0.03 -23.84 -4.87
CA GLU A 262 1.20 -24.41 -4.32
C GLU A 262 2.39 -23.48 -4.57
N TYR A 263 2.54 -22.97 -5.80
CA TYR A 263 3.58 -22.00 -6.13
C TYR A 263 3.51 -20.76 -5.23
N PHE A 264 2.30 -20.28 -4.92
CA PHE A 264 2.16 -19.10 -4.06
C PHE A 264 2.41 -19.40 -2.59
N VAL A 265 2.12 -20.62 -2.12
CA VAL A 265 2.51 -21.02 -0.76
C VAL A 265 4.03 -20.95 -0.63
N ASP A 266 4.77 -21.62 -1.54
CA ASP A 266 6.24 -21.64 -1.52
C ASP A 266 6.82 -20.22 -1.62
N LEU A 267 6.33 -19.39 -2.56
CA LEU A 267 6.78 -18.01 -2.73
C LEU A 267 6.56 -17.15 -1.49
N LEU A 268 5.43 -17.29 -0.81
CA LEU A 268 5.14 -16.52 0.39
C LEU A 268 6.00 -17.00 1.57
N GLU A 269 6.28 -18.31 1.67
CA GLU A 269 7.21 -18.86 2.67
C GLU A 269 8.60 -18.27 2.49
N GLU A 270 9.13 -18.19 1.26
CA GLU A 270 10.42 -17.56 0.97
C GLU A 270 10.47 -16.09 1.43
N TYR A 271 9.39 -15.29 1.22
CA TYR A 271 9.35 -13.91 1.73
C TYR A 271 9.25 -13.85 3.26
N VAL A 272 8.53 -14.78 3.88
CA VAL A 272 8.44 -14.87 5.35
C VAL A 272 9.82 -15.19 5.94
N GLU A 273 10.54 -16.16 5.36
CA GLU A 273 11.92 -16.50 5.75
C GLU A 273 12.88 -15.31 5.55
N ALA A 274 12.67 -14.53 4.48
CA ALA A 274 13.38 -13.27 4.24
C ALA A 274 13.02 -12.13 5.21
N GLY A 275 12.09 -12.36 6.14
CA GLY A 275 11.70 -11.43 7.20
C GLY A 275 10.45 -10.61 6.91
N ALA A 276 9.64 -10.96 5.91
CA ALA A 276 8.34 -10.32 5.70
C ALA A 276 7.37 -10.72 6.82
N ASN A 277 6.75 -9.73 7.42
CA ASN A 277 5.70 -9.93 8.43
C ASN A 277 4.35 -9.32 8.01
N HIS A 278 4.27 -8.76 6.80
CA HIS A 278 3.04 -8.32 6.14
C HIS A 278 3.18 -8.60 4.64
N ILE A 279 2.15 -9.18 4.03
CA ILE A 279 2.14 -9.43 2.59
C ILE A 279 0.85 -8.85 2.01
N ASN A 280 1.00 -8.00 1.01
CA ASN A 280 -0.11 -7.47 0.23
C ASN A 280 -0.10 -8.07 -1.17
N VAL A 281 -1.24 -8.58 -1.61
CA VAL A 281 -1.42 -9.16 -2.94
C VAL A 281 -2.41 -8.33 -3.77
N VAL A 282 -2.03 -8.07 -5.02
CA VAL A 282 -2.90 -7.45 -6.04
C VAL A 282 -3.19 -8.47 -7.10
N PHE A 283 -4.46 -8.79 -7.31
CA PHE A 283 -4.88 -9.77 -8.30
C PHE A 283 -4.97 -9.15 -9.69
N VAL A 284 -4.33 -9.81 -10.66
CA VAL A 284 -4.33 -9.42 -12.08
C VAL A 284 -4.62 -10.64 -12.95
N PRO A 285 -5.42 -10.52 -14.03
CA PRO A 285 -6.12 -9.31 -14.46
C PRO A 285 -7.28 -8.94 -13.53
N VAL A 286 -7.59 -7.65 -13.44
CA VAL A 286 -8.55 -7.09 -12.48
C VAL A 286 -9.96 -7.64 -12.62
N ASN A 287 -10.40 -7.91 -13.87
CA ASN A 287 -11.71 -8.51 -14.14
C ASN A 287 -11.87 -9.94 -13.61
N LYS A 288 -10.76 -10.59 -13.22
CA LYS A 288 -10.71 -11.91 -12.59
C LYS A 288 -10.33 -11.84 -11.10
N ALA A 289 -10.16 -10.64 -10.55
CA ALA A 289 -9.74 -10.47 -9.16
C ALA A 289 -10.66 -11.14 -8.13
N PRO A 290 -12.00 -11.14 -8.26
CA PRO A 290 -12.88 -11.87 -7.33
C PRO A 290 -12.63 -13.38 -7.32
N ASP A 291 -12.52 -14.01 -8.50
CA ASP A 291 -12.27 -15.46 -8.62
C ASP A 291 -10.89 -15.82 -8.04
N GLN A 292 -9.89 -15.00 -8.32
CA GLN A 292 -8.54 -15.17 -7.81
C GLN A 292 -8.45 -14.98 -6.30
N LEU A 293 -9.17 -14.01 -5.75
CA LEU A 293 -9.26 -13.77 -4.31
C LEU A 293 -9.83 -15.01 -3.61
N GLU A 294 -10.89 -15.61 -4.17
CA GLU A 294 -11.50 -16.81 -3.60
C GLU A 294 -10.52 -17.98 -3.58
N ILE A 295 -9.84 -18.26 -4.71
CA ILE A 295 -8.81 -19.31 -4.80
C ILE A 295 -7.71 -19.04 -3.77
N PHE A 296 -7.19 -17.81 -3.71
CA PHE A 296 -6.12 -17.42 -2.81
C PHE A 296 -6.54 -17.55 -1.35
N ALA A 297 -7.74 -17.13 -1.00
CA ALA A 297 -8.28 -17.21 0.37
C ALA A 297 -8.43 -18.66 0.85
N GLN A 298 -8.92 -19.54 -0.04
CA GLN A 298 -9.20 -20.94 0.30
C GLN A 298 -7.96 -21.82 0.28
N LYS A 299 -7.03 -21.60 -0.65
CA LYS A 299 -5.93 -22.52 -0.93
C LYS A 299 -4.56 -22.00 -0.47
N VAL A 300 -4.36 -20.69 -0.42
CA VAL A 300 -3.08 -20.09 -0.02
C VAL A 300 -3.18 -19.52 1.39
N SER A 301 -4.14 -18.60 1.64
CA SER A 301 -4.26 -17.96 2.97
C SER A 301 -4.53 -18.94 4.10
N SER A 302 -5.22 -20.05 3.82
CA SER A 302 -5.49 -21.09 4.82
C SER A 302 -4.23 -21.76 5.35
N HIS A 303 -3.16 -21.81 4.55
CA HIS A 303 -1.85 -22.34 4.96
C HIS A 303 -1.14 -21.44 5.99
N PHE A 304 -1.44 -20.13 5.97
CA PHE A 304 -0.84 -19.12 6.84
C PHE A 304 -1.74 -18.66 8.01
N ARG A 305 -2.80 -19.39 8.31
CA ARG A 305 -3.73 -19.11 9.43
C ARG A 305 -3.42 -19.84 10.72
#